data_0e8fe46996ef8df53d4cd54e303338c0
#
_entry.id   0e8fe46996ef8df53d4cd54e303338c0
#
_cell.length_a   1.000
_cell.length_b   1.000
_cell.length_c   1.000
_cell.angle_alpha   90.00
_cell.angle_beta   90.00
_cell.angle_gamma   90.00
#
_symmetry.space_group_name_H-M   'P 1'
#
loop_
_entity.id
_entity.type
_entity.pdbx_description
1 polymer ?
#
loop_
_entity_poly.entity_id
_entity_poly.type
_entity_poly.pdbx_seq_one_letter_code
_entity_poly.pdbx_strand_id
1 'polypeptide(L)'
;PFNEREFARVLAPEGSLYTVVPGARHLFGLKEVLYDTPYLNDEKLPHTAELKLVDTQRVTANITLATQADIEAVFQMTPYYYRTRREDRERLAGLQRLETDIEFVIAEYRHR
;
A
#
# COMPACT_ATOMS: atom_id res chain seq x y z
N PRO A 1 -4.35 1.03 -12.48
CA PRO A 1 -3.28 1.36 -13.44
C PRO A 1 -3.11 2.86 -13.60
N PHE A 2 -1.89 3.31 -13.73
CA PHE A 2 -1.55 4.71 -13.92
C PHE A 2 -1.58 5.05 -15.41
N ASN A 3 -2.45 5.96 -15.82
CA ASN A 3 -2.56 6.41 -17.19
C ASN A 3 -2.22 7.90 -17.28
N GLU A 4 -0.95 8.18 -17.52
CA GLU A 4 -0.40 9.54 -17.55
C GLU A 4 -1.10 10.46 -18.56
N ARG A 5 -1.33 9.97 -19.77
CA ARG A 5 -1.96 10.79 -20.84
C ARG A 5 -3.34 11.26 -20.42
N GLU A 6 -4.12 10.37 -19.86
CA GLU A 6 -5.48 10.67 -19.45
C GLU A 6 -5.51 11.59 -18.24
N PHE A 7 -4.63 11.36 -17.30
CA PHE A 7 -4.49 12.27 -16.14
C PHE A 7 -4.05 13.66 -16.58
N ALA A 8 -3.07 13.75 -17.46
CA ALA A 8 -2.62 15.05 -17.98
C ALA A 8 -3.71 15.76 -18.76
N ARG A 9 -4.53 14.99 -19.50
CA ARG A 9 -5.62 15.56 -20.30
C ARG A 9 -6.68 16.22 -19.42
N VAL A 10 -7.06 15.60 -18.31
CA VAL A 10 -8.14 16.08 -17.44
C VAL A 10 -7.69 17.05 -16.37
N LEU A 11 -6.40 17.07 -16.06
CA LEU A 11 -5.85 17.92 -15.01
C LEU A 11 -5.85 19.39 -15.45
N ALA A 12 -6.43 20.26 -14.61
CA ALA A 12 -6.43 21.70 -14.86
C ALA A 12 -4.98 22.23 -14.96
N PRO A 13 -4.74 23.35 -15.66
CA PRO A 13 -3.37 23.86 -15.86
C PRO A 13 -2.57 24.06 -14.58
N GLU A 14 -3.21 24.45 -13.49
CA GLU A 14 -2.58 24.65 -12.18
C GLU A 14 -2.98 23.56 -11.17
N GLY A 15 -3.60 22.49 -11.66
CA GLY A 15 -4.04 21.39 -10.82
C GLY A 15 -2.91 20.48 -10.39
N SER A 16 -3.17 19.69 -9.38
CA SER A 16 -2.26 18.67 -8.87
C SER A 16 -2.89 17.27 -8.96
N LEU A 17 -2.09 16.31 -9.36
CA LEU A 17 -2.42 14.89 -9.28
C LEU A 17 -1.68 14.29 -8.08
N TYR A 18 -2.42 13.62 -7.22
CA TYR A 18 -1.83 12.90 -6.10
C TYR A 18 -1.92 11.41 -6.32
N THR A 19 -0.82 10.71 -6.11
CA THR A 19 -0.80 9.24 -6.05
C THR A 19 -0.49 8.80 -4.63
N VAL A 20 -1.11 7.72 -4.20
CA VAL A 20 -0.84 7.10 -2.90
C VAL A 20 -0.45 5.66 -3.16
N VAL A 21 0.76 5.30 -2.76
CA VAL A 21 1.28 3.93 -2.90
C VAL A 21 1.70 3.39 -1.55
N PRO A 22 1.61 2.06 -1.33
CA PRO A 22 2.11 1.46 -0.09
C PRO A 22 3.61 1.68 0.04
N GLY A 23 4.05 2.07 1.23
CA GLY A 23 5.47 2.14 1.55
C GLY A 23 6.08 0.75 1.75
N ALA A 24 7.41 0.71 1.92
CA ALA A 24 8.16 -0.54 2.02
C ALA A 24 7.66 -1.43 3.16
N ARG A 25 7.28 -0.84 4.29
CA ARG A 25 6.87 -1.58 5.49
C ARG A 25 5.36 -1.65 5.68
N HIS A 26 4.57 -1.23 4.70
CA HIS A 26 3.12 -1.26 4.82
C HIS A 26 2.63 -2.69 5.06
N LEU A 27 1.87 -2.90 6.14
CA LEU A 27 1.35 -4.19 6.57
C LEU A 27 2.42 -5.28 6.76
N PHE A 28 3.65 -4.87 7.14
CA PHE A 28 4.75 -5.82 7.33
C PHE A 28 4.46 -6.82 8.44
N GLY A 29 3.76 -6.41 9.51
CA GLY A 29 3.34 -7.33 10.57
C GLY A 29 2.42 -8.44 10.08
N LEU A 30 1.55 -8.14 9.12
CA LEU A 30 0.72 -9.15 8.46
C LEU A 30 1.58 -10.11 7.62
N LYS A 31 2.54 -9.59 6.88
CA LYS A 31 3.46 -10.42 6.08
C LYS A 31 4.30 -11.36 6.94
N GLU A 32 4.71 -10.93 8.12
CA GLU A 32 5.48 -11.77 9.04
C GLU A 32 4.69 -13.00 9.49
N VAL A 33 3.37 -12.90 9.58
CA VAL A 33 2.50 -14.03 9.89
C VAL A 33 2.30 -14.92 8.67
N LEU A 34 2.10 -14.33 7.49
CA LEU A 34 1.72 -15.05 6.28
C LEU A 34 2.89 -15.75 5.59
N TYR A 35 4.09 -15.20 5.69
CA TYR A 35 5.26 -15.67 4.92
C TYR A 35 6.41 -16.05 5.82
N ASP A 36 7.08 -17.16 5.49
CA ASP A 36 8.30 -17.59 6.19
C ASP A 36 9.43 -16.59 5.99
N THR A 37 9.51 -16.00 4.79
CA THR A 37 10.48 -14.96 4.45
C THR A 37 9.73 -13.73 3.98
N PRO A 38 9.29 -12.85 4.91
CA PRO A 38 8.58 -11.65 4.51
C PRO A 38 9.47 -10.70 3.73
N TYR A 39 8.87 -9.96 2.79
CA TYR A 39 9.58 -9.04 1.91
C TYR A 39 9.03 -7.62 2.06
N LEU A 40 9.90 -6.63 1.81
CA LEU A 40 9.50 -5.24 1.76
C LEU A 40 8.83 -4.92 0.41
N ASN A 41 7.86 -4.00 0.42
CA ASN A 41 7.28 -3.52 -0.81
C ASN A 41 8.28 -2.68 -1.60
N ASP A 42 8.16 -2.72 -2.93
CA ASP A 42 8.87 -1.82 -3.81
C ASP A 42 8.09 -0.50 -3.90
N GLU A 43 8.75 0.61 -3.54
CA GLU A 43 8.14 1.93 -3.50
C GLU A 43 8.28 2.69 -4.83
N LYS A 44 8.05 2.03 -5.95
CA LYS A 44 8.18 2.69 -7.26
C LYS A 44 7.10 3.75 -7.45
N LEU A 45 7.54 4.97 -7.71
CA LEU A 45 6.68 6.04 -8.16
C LEU A 45 6.63 6.07 -9.69
N PRO A 46 5.46 6.39 -10.28
CA PRO A 46 5.36 6.51 -11.73
C PRO A 46 6.35 7.55 -12.27
N HIS A 47 7.09 7.18 -13.30
CA HIS A 47 7.91 8.11 -14.06
C HIS A 47 7.10 8.63 -15.24
N THR A 48 7.06 9.95 -15.42
CA THR A 48 6.18 10.57 -16.39
C THR A 48 6.92 11.55 -17.29
N ALA A 49 6.49 11.60 -18.57
CA ALA A 49 7.02 12.55 -19.54
C ALA A 49 6.18 13.84 -19.57
N GLU A 50 4.89 13.76 -19.30
CA GLU A 50 3.94 14.87 -19.40
C GLU A 50 3.71 15.59 -18.06
N LEU A 51 3.92 14.88 -16.96
CA LEU A 51 3.76 15.42 -15.62
C LEU A 51 5.10 15.47 -14.92
N LYS A 52 5.20 16.37 -13.95
CA LYS A 52 6.41 16.57 -13.14
C LYS A 52 6.10 16.20 -11.70
N LEU A 53 6.91 15.35 -11.11
CA LEU A 53 6.88 15.07 -9.67
C LEU A 53 7.42 16.30 -8.93
N VAL A 54 6.59 16.92 -8.10
CA VAL A 54 6.95 18.16 -7.40
C VAL A 54 7.14 17.94 -5.91
N ASP A 55 6.52 16.92 -5.31
CA ASP A 55 6.67 16.66 -3.89
C ASP A 55 6.34 15.21 -3.56
N THR A 56 6.93 14.71 -2.49
CA THR A 56 6.59 13.41 -1.90
C THR A 56 6.46 13.55 -0.40
N GLN A 57 5.51 12.81 0.18
CA GLN A 57 5.31 12.77 1.62
C GLN A 57 5.13 11.31 2.06
N ARG A 58 5.83 10.93 3.13
CA ARG A 58 5.69 9.61 3.74
C ARG A 58 4.81 9.72 4.98
N VAL A 59 3.81 8.85 5.06
CA VAL A 59 2.93 8.74 6.22
C VAL A 59 3.11 7.35 6.82
N THR A 60 3.44 7.30 8.10
CA THR A 60 3.65 6.06 8.82
C THR A 60 2.85 6.05 10.11
N ALA A 61 2.34 4.88 10.49
CA ALA A 61 1.69 4.67 11.77
C ALA A 61 1.79 3.19 12.14
N ASN A 62 1.62 2.88 13.41
CA ASN A 62 1.45 1.52 13.88
C ASN A 62 0.01 1.35 14.32
N ILE A 63 -0.65 0.28 13.85
CA ILE A 63 -2.02 -0.02 14.22
C ILE A 63 -2.11 -1.37 14.92
N THR A 64 -3.10 -1.50 15.78
CA THR A 64 -3.42 -2.76 16.45
C THR A 64 -4.78 -3.25 15.97
N LEU A 65 -4.79 -4.45 15.39
CA LEU A 65 -6.02 -5.16 15.05
C LEU A 65 -6.38 -6.03 16.25
N ALA A 66 -7.39 -5.60 16.99
CA ALA A 66 -7.69 -6.15 18.31
C ALA A 66 -8.55 -7.41 18.29
N THR A 67 -9.12 -7.77 17.13
CA THR A 67 -9.99 -8.94 16.99
C THR A 67 -9.63 -9.75 15.77
N GLN A 68 -9.98 -11.04 15.79
CA GLN A 68 -9.80 -11.91 14.61
C GLN A 68 -10.61 -11.38 13.40
N ALA A 69 -11.79 -10.83 13.63
CA ALA A 69 -12.61 -10.29 12.56
C ALA A 69 -11.92 -9.13 11.84
N ASP A 70 -11.26 -8.23 12.59
CA ASP A 70 -10.52 -7.12 12.02
C ASP A 70 -9.28 -7.58 11.26
N ILE A 71 -8.57 -8.57 11.79
CA ILE A 71 -7.40 -9.17 11.12
C ILE A 71 -7.82 -9.76 9.77
N GLU A 72 -8.89 -10.56 9.75
CA GLU A 72 -9.39 -11.17 8.53
C GLU A 72 -9.88 -10.12 7.54
N ALA A 73 -10.55 -9.08 8.01
CA ALA A 73 -11.02 -7.99 7.15
C ALA A 73 -9.86 -7.28 6.44
N VAL A 74 -8.80 -6.95 7.17
CA VAL A 74 -7.61 -6.33 6.58
C VAL A 74 -6.94 -7.27 5.58
N PHE A 75 -6.81 -8.55 5.91
CA PHE A 75 -6.23 -9.54 5.01
C PHE A 75 -7.01 -9.62 3.69
N GLN A 76 -8.34 -9.65 3.75
CA GLN A 76 -9.18 -9.70 2.55
C GLN A 76 -9.07 -8.46 1.67
N MET A 77 -8.67 -7.33 2.23
CA MET A 77 -8.44 -6.10 1.47
C MET A 77 -7.12 -6.09 0.73
N THR A 78 -6.24 -7.06 0.98
CA THR A 78 -4.92 -7.12 0.36
C THR A 78 -4.89 -8.06 -0.83
N PRO A 79 -3.97 -7.87 -1.80
CA PRO A 79 -3.77 -8.86 -2.85
C PRO A 79 -3.19 -10.18 -2.34
N TYR A 80 -2.68 -10.22 -1.12
CA TYR A 80 -2.15 -11.43 -0.49
C TYR A 80 -3.23 -12.49 -0.31
N TYR A 81 -4.50 -12.09 -0.15
CA TYR A 81 -5.64 -12.98 0.02
C TYR A 81 -5.69 -14.07 -1.05
N TYR A 82 -5.40 -13.72 -2.30
CA TYR A 82 -5.46 -14.63 -3.44
C TYR A 82 -4.17 -15.41 -3.68
N ARG A 83 -3.07 -15.03 -3.02
CA ARG A 83 -1.73 -15.61 -3.25
C ARG A 83 -1.24 -16.47 -2.09
N THR A 84 -1.92 -16.41 -0.96
CA THR A 84 -1.48 -17.06 0.27
C THR A 84 -1.95 -18.51 0.29
N ARG A 85 -1.04 -19.42 0.62
CA ARG A 85 -1.36 -20.83 0.77
C ARG A 85 -2.27 -21.05 1.98
N ARG A 86 -3.00 -22.16 1.95
CA ARG A 86 -3.94 -22.52 3.00
C ARG A 86 -3.27 -22.61 4.37
N GLU A 87 -2.10 -23.23 4.45
CA GLU A 87 -1.36 -23.37 5.71
C GLU A 87 -0.99 -22.03 6.32
N ASP A 88 -0.62 -21.06 5.48
CA ASP A 88 -0.25 -19.73 5.92
C ASP A 88 -1.48 -18.93 6.38
N ARG A 89 -2.63 -19.15 5.74
CA ARG A 89 -3.91 -18.56 6.15
C ARG A 89 -4.37 -19.10 7.50
N GLU A 90 -4.11 -20.37 7.79
CA GLU A 90 -4.44 -20.98 9.07
C GLU A 90 -3.65 -20.34 10.22
N ARG A 91 -2.41 -19.93 9.99
CA ARG A 91 -1.64 -19.18 10.99
C ARG A 91 -2.32 -17.86 11.34
N LEU A 92 -2.83 -17.18 10.33
CA LEU A 92 -3.56 -15.92 10.54
C LEU A 92 -4.87 -16.15 11.31
N ALA A 93 -5.59 -17.21 10.98
CA ALA A 93 -6.86 -17.54 11.61
C ALA A 93 -6.74 -17.84 13.12
N GLY A 94 -5.56 -18.25 13.58
CA GLY A 94 -5.29 -18.49 15.00
C GLY A 94 -5.00 -17.24 15.81
N LEU A 95 -4.83 -16.07 15.19
CA LEU A 95 -4.49 -14.85 15.91
C LEU A 95 -5.74 -14.14 16.42
N GLN A 96 -5.64 -13.61 17.65
CA GLN A 96 -6.68 -12.77 18.24
C GLN A 96 -6.29 -11.30 18.26
N ARG A 97 -5.03 -10.99 17.98
CA ARG A 97 -4.51 -9.64 17.96
C ARG A 97 -3.31 -9.59 17.02
N LEU A 98 -3.19 -8.50 16.28
CA LEU A 98 -2.05 -8.26 15.38
C LEU A 98 -1.67 -6.79 15.42
N GLU A 99 -0.40 -6.51 15.67
CA GLU A 99 0.17 -5.18 15.48
C GLU A 99 0.89 -5.14 14.14
N THR A 100 0.69 -4.09 13.37
CA THR A 100 1.37 -3.91 12.09
C THR A 100 1.59 -2.44 11.79
N ASP A 101 2.65 -2.17 11.06
CA ASP A 101 2.86 -0.83 10.50
C ASP A 101 1.94 -0.63 9.32
N ILE A 102 1.46 0.61 9.17
CA ILE A 102 0.91 1.11 7.92
C ILE A 102 1.84 2.20 7.41
N GLU A 103 2.08 2.20 6.11
CA GLU A 103 3.01 3.14 5.50
C GLU A 103 2.57 3.45 4.09
N PHE A 104 2.47 4.75 3.79
CA PHE A 104 2.09 5.22 2.46
C PHE A 104 3.07 6.29 2.00
N VAL A 105 3.32 6.32 0.70
CA VAL A 105 4.03 7.41 0.05
C VAL A 105 3.03 8.15 -0.84
N ILE A 106 2.86 9.44 -0.54
CA ILE A 106 1.98 10.34 -1.30
C ILE A 106 2.86 11.18 -2.20
N ALA A 107 2.60 11.14 -3.50
CA ALA A 107 3.36 11.90 -4.48
C ALA A 107 2.44 12.90 -5.17
N GLU A 108 2.93 14.13 -5.32
CA GLU A 108 2.24 15.20 -6.03
C GLU A 108 2.89 15.43 -7.39
N TYR A 109 2.07 15.44 -8.43
CA TYR A 109 2.48 15.72 -9.80
C TYR A 109 1.74 16.96 -10.32
N ARG A 110 2.40 17.71 -11.16
CA ARG A 110 1.82 18.86 -11.87
C ARG A 110 2.22 18.81 -13.33
N HIS A 111 1.55 19.60 -14.17
CA HIS A 111 1.98 19.78 -15.54
C HIS A 111 3.41 20.31 -15.59
N ARG A 112 4.16 19.81 -16.59
CA ARG A 112 5.52 20.30 -16.85
C ARG A 112 5.49 21.71 -17.44
#